data_0982091d0b847aa788e1c56428411b23
#
_entry.id   0982091d0b847aa788e1c56428411b23
#
_cell.length_a   1.000
_cell.length_b   1.000
_cell.length_c   1.000
_cell.angle_alpha   90.00
_cell.angle_beta   90.00
_cell.angle_gamma   90.00
#
_symmetry.space_group_name_H-M   'P 1'
#
loop_
_entity.id
_entity.type
_entity.pdbx_description
1 polymer ?
#
loop_
_entity_poly.entity_id
_entity_poly.type
_entity_poly.pdbx_seq_one_letter_code
_entity_poly.pdbx_strand_id
1 'polypeptide(L)'
;MFRQLETLPAPLDQALSQLRDRLAGYPAAVVAYSGGVDSALVAAIAAEQLGERALAVTGISPALAPHLREEAQLQARWMGIRQRELATAELADPAYSSNPAERCYACKRELHGQLAQLLSQLQKGQGGSSAQVLDGVNHDDLSDHRPGIRAARERGVHSPLAELGISKADVRRISRALGFPWWDKPAQPCLASRFPYGEAISAERLQRVAAAEDWLRQRGFAELRVRSQGESARIELPAAALACLLGDLQGSLRAELVQAFRELGFSAVSLDLEGLVSGKLNRDLTPRSGAPDAAPD
;
A
#
# COMPACT_ATOMS: atom_id res chain seq x y z
N MET A 1 -7.39 10.91 23.02
CA MET A 1 -8.64 10.77 22.23
C MET A 1 -8.60 11.78 21.09
N PHE A 2 -8.72 11.31 19.84
CA PHE A 2 -8.80 12.23 18.71
C PHE A 2 -10.08 13.05 18.81
N ARG A 3 -9.94 14.40 18.67
CA ARG A 3 -11.09 15.29 18.66
C ARG A 3 -11.83 15.09 17.34
N GLN A 4 -13.10 14.73 17.41
CA GLN A 4 -13.97 14.71 16.25
C GLN A 4 -14.23 16.15 15.78
N LEU A 5 -13.85 16.44 14.53
CA LEU A 5 -13.99 17.78 13.92
C LEU A 5 -15.33 17.94 13.17
N GLU A 6 -15.93 16.84 12.73
CA GLU A 6 -17.21 16.80 12.03
C GLU A 6 -18.14 15.78 12.70
N THR A 7 -19.44 16.08 12.76
CA THR A 7 -20.45 15.12 13.24
C THR A 7 -20.62 14.01 12.22
N LEU A 8 -20.47 12.77 12.68
CA LEU A 8 -20.76 11.59 11.85
C LEU A 8 -22.26 11.27 11.86
N PRO A 9 -22.85 10.80 10.76
CA PRO A 9 -24.17 10.18 10.76
C PRO A 9 -24.20 9.00 11.73
N ALA A 10 -25.35 8.76 12.37
CA ALA A 10 -25.51 7.74 13.41
C ALA A 10 -24.91 6.35 13.06
N PRO A 11 -25.07 5.78 11.84
CA PRO A 11 -24.45 4.50 11.51
C PRO A 11 -22.92 4.53 11.55
N LEU A 12 -22.29 5.64 11.12
CA LEU A 12 -20.83 5.77 11.12
C LEU A 12 -20.29 6.07 12.52
N ASP A 13 -21.01 6.85 13.31
CA ASP A 13 -20.67 7.11 14.71
C ASP A 13 -20.70 5.82 15.52
N GLN A 14 -21.71 4.99 15.28
CA GLN A 14 -21.81 3.64 15.87
C GLN A 14 -20.64 2.75 15.41
N ALA A 15 -20.30 2.74 14.12
CA ALA A 15 -19.17 1.97 13.59
C ALA A 15 -17.84 2.39 14.22
N LEU A 16 -17.62 3.70 14.39
CA LEU A 16 -16.45 4.23 15.09
C LEU A 16 -16.42 3.80 16.56
N SER A 17 -17.57 3.86 17.26
CA SER A 17 -17.68 3.39 18.64
C SER A 17 -17.36 1.90 18.75
N GLN A 18 -17.92 1.08 17.88
CA GLN A 18 -17.64 -0.37 17.84
C GLN A 18 -16.16 -0.66 17.56
N LEU A 19 -15.51 0.12 16.68
CA LEU A 19 -14.08 0.00 16.41
C LEU A 19 -13.25 0.32 17.67
N ARG A 20 -13.61 1.39 18.39
CA ARG A 20 -12.98 1.76 19.67
C ARG A 20 -13.13 0.65 20.71
N ASP A 21 -14.35 0.15 20.90
CA ASP A 21 -14.65 -0.91 21.88
C ASP A 21 -13.89 -2.20 21.53
N ARG A 22 -13.85 -2.56 20.24
CA ARG A 22 -13.10 -3.74 19.76
C ARG A 22 -11.63 -3.61 20.09
N LEU A 23 -10.99 -2.46 19.80
CA LEU A 23 -9.58 -2.25 20.03
C LEU A 23 -9.26 -2.13 21.54
N ALA A 24 -10.12 -1.49 22.31
CA ALA A 24 -9.99 -1.41 23.78
C ALA A 24 -9.95 -2.80 24.45
N GLY A 25 -10.63 -3.78 23.86
CA GLY A 25 -10.67 -5.16 24.35
C GLY A 25 -9.37 -5.94 24.18
N TYR A 26 -8.40 -5.46 23.43
CA TYR A 26 -7.10 -6.13 23.28
C TYR A 26 -6.15 -5.77 24.42
N PRO A 27 -5.40 -6.73 24.97
CA PRO A 27 -4.37 -6.43 25.98
C PRO A 27 -3.27 -5.52 25.44
N ALA A 28 -2.85 -5.75 24.20
CA ALA A 28 -1.91 -4.94 23.43
C ALA A 28 -2.10 -5.23 21.94
N ALA A 29 -1.66 -4.34 21.07
CA ALA A 29 -1.79 -4.49 19.62
C ALA A 29 -0.51 -4.13 18.86
N VAL A 30 -0.19 -4.94 17.84
CA VAL A 30 0.79 -4.63 16.80
C VAL A 30 0.03 -4.44 15.50
N VAL A 31 0.05 -3.24 14.95
CA VAL A 31 -0.65 -2.90 13.71
C VAL A 31 0.31 -3.04 12.53
N ALA A 32 0.00 -3.92 11.56
CA ALA A 32 0.69 -3.98 10.27
C ALA A 32 0.37 -2.71 9.47
N TYR A 33 1.24 -1.71 9.61
CA TYR A 33 1.00 -0.33 9.22
C TYR A 33 1.72 0.04 7.92
N SER A 34 0.98 0.39 6.90
CA SER A 34 1.51 0.74 5.56
C SER A 34 1.50 2.24 5.24
N GLY A 35 0.96 3.10 6.12
CA GLY A 35 0.71 4.51 5.81
C GLY A 35 -0.47 4.76 4.85
N GLY A 36 -1.23 3.74 4.49
CA GLY A 36 -2.51 3.87 3.81
C GLY A 36 -3.63 4.27 4.78
N VAL A 37 -4.70 4.92 4.30
CA VAL A 37 -5.76 5.47 5.15
C VAL A 37 -6.42 4.41 6.06
N ASP A 38 -6.57 3.17 5.58
CA ASP A 38 -7.19 2.08 6.34
C ASP A 38 -6.32 1.66 7.53
N SER A 39 -5.05 1.32 7.27
CA SER A 39 -4.11 0.95 8.33
C SER A 39 -3.81 2.12 9.29
N ALA A 40 -3.89 3.37 8.80
CA ALA A 40 -3.77 4.56 9.62
C ALA A 40 -4.96 4.73 10.58
N LEU A 41 -6.19 4.46 10.12
CA LEU A 41 -7.35 4.50 11.00
C LEU A 41 -7.24 3.45 12.12
N VAL A 42 -6.86 2.20 11.79
CA VAL A 42 -6.65 1.16 12.81
C VAL A 42 -5.53 1.56 13.79
N ALA A 43 -4.41 2.09 13.29
CA ALA A 43 -3.28 2.52 14.10
C ALA A 43 -3.65 3.68 15.04
N ALA A 44 -4.41 4.66 14.55
CA ALA A 44 -4.85 5.80 15.33
C ALA A 44 -5.80 5.37 16.46
N ILE A 45 -6.80 4.55 16.16
CA ILE A 45 -7.72 4.07 17.19
C ILE A 45 -7.01 3.11 18.17
N ALA A 46 -6.05 2.31 17.71
CA ALA A 46 -5.21 1.51 18.61
C ALA A 46 -4.39 2.41 19.56
N ALA A 47 -3.78 3.48 19.05
CA ALA A 47 -3.08 4.46 19.88
C ALA A 47 -4.01 5.13 20.90
N GLU A 48 -5.21 5.52 20.46
CA GLU A 48 -6.22 6.15 21.30
C GLU A 48 -6.66 5.25 22.47
N GLN A 49 -6.91 3.97 22.20
CA GLN A 49 -7.47 3.05 23.17
C GLN A 49 -6.42 2.33 24.03
N LEU A 50 -5.25 2.09 23.49
CA LEU A 50 -4.22 1.25 24.15
C LEU A 50 -3.00 2.06 24.60
N GLY A 51 -2.82 3.29 24.12
CA GLY A 51 -1.64 4.11 24.46
C GLY A 51 -0.32 3.37 24.13
N GLU A 52 0.56 3.26 25.12
CA GLU A 52 1.86 2.58 25.00
C GLU A 52 1.79 1.09 24.66
N ARG A 53 0.61 0.46 24.79
CA ARG A 53 0.38 -0.94 24.42
C ARG A 53 0.08 -1.14 22.92
N ALA A 54 0.02 -0.03 22.15
CA ALA A 54 -0.10 -0.05 20.69
C ALA A 54 1.26 0.20 20.03
N LEU A 55 1.59 -0.58 19.00
CA LEU A 55 2.78 -0.43 18.18
C LEU A 55 2.42 -0.54 16.70
N ALA A 56 2.71 0.48 15.91
CA ALA A 56 2.65 0.41 14.46
C ALA A 56 3.94 -0.22 13.92
N VAL A 57 3.84 -1.18 13.01
CA VAL A 57 5.01 -1.81 12.38
C VAL A 57 4.90 -1.70 10.87
N THR A 58 5.90 -1.08 10.26
CA THR A 58 6.01 -0.91 8.81
C THR A 58 7.09 -1.84 8.26
N GLY A 59 6.71 -2.73 7.34
CA GLY A 59 7.66 -3.55 6.59
C GLY A 59 8.43 -2.70 5.59
N ILE A 60 9.76 -2.78 5.64
CA ILE A 60 10.67 -2.02 4.79
C ILE A 60 11.41 -2.95 3.85
N SER A 61 11.21 -2.75 2.55
CA SER A 61 11.94 -3.42 1.48
C SER A 61 12.13 -2.48 0.30
N PRO A 62 12.92 -2.86 -0.71
CA PRO A 62 13.04 -2.07 -1.95
C PRO A 62 11.72 -1.86 -2.70
N ALA A 63 10.67 -2.63 -2.39
CA ALA A 63 9.35 -2.46 -2.97
C ALA A 63 8.53 -1.32 -2.34
N LEU A 64 8.94 -0.79 -1.19
CA LEU A 64 8.34 0.39 -0.58
C LEU A 64 8.99 1.66 -1.12
N ALA A 65 8.20 2.52 -1.76
CA ALA A 65 8.71 3.79 -2.27
C ALA A 65 9.21 4.69 -1.12
N PRO A 66 10.37 5.39 -1.26
CA PRO A 66 10.95 6.20 -0.19
C PRO A 66 10.00 7.23 0.40
N HIS A 67 9.28 7.99 -0.43
CA HIS A 67 8.31 8.99 0.03
C HIS A 67 7.17 8.37 0.88
N LEU A 68 6.75 7.13 0.57
CA LEU A 68 5.71 6.45 1.38
C LEU A 68 6.22 6.04 2.76
N ARG A 69 7.51 5.69 2.87
CA ARG A 69 8.15 5.42 4.16
C ARG A 69 8.18 6.68 5.01
N GLU A 70 8.59 7.82 4.44
CA GLU A 70 8.63 9.12 5.12
C GLU A 70 7.23 9.57 5.56
N GLU A 71 6.24 9.45 4.67
CA GLU A 71 4.86 9.77 4.99
C GLU A 71 4.32 8.89 6.14
N ALA A 72 4.60 7.58 6.13
CA ALA A 72 4.19 6.67 7.20
C ALA A 72 4.79 7.11 8.55
N GLN A 73 6.05 7.54 8.58
CA GLN A 73 6.70 8.05 9.78
C GLN A 73 6.06 9.36 10.26
N LEU A 74 5.75 10.29 9.34
CA LEU A 74 5.09 11.56 9.66
C LEU A 74 3.68 11.33 10.23
N GLN A 75 2.92 10.45 9.61
CA GLN A 75 1.58 10.09 10.06
C GLN A 75 1.61 9.41 11.44
N ALA A 76 2.56 8.49 11.69
CA ALA A 76 2.69 7.83 12.99
C ALA A 76 2.99 8.85 14.10
N ARG A 77 3.86 9.82 13.85
CA ARG A 77 4.11 10.93 14.78
C ARG A 77 2.85 11.77 15.04
N TRP A 78 2.11 12.09 13.98
CA TRP A 78 0.86 12.85 14.09
C TRP A 78 -0.19 12.09 14.92
N MET A 79 -0.30 10.77 14.73
CA MET A 79 -1.21 9.91 15.49
C MET A 79 -0.76 9.67 16.94
N GLY A 80 0.48 9.98 17.28
CA GLY A 80 1.06 9.70 18.61
C GLY A 80 1.28 8.20 18.86
N ILE A 81 1.35 7.37 17.80
CA ILE A 81 1.63 5.96 17.95
C ILE A 81 3.14 5.70 17.81
N ARG A 82 3.66 4.82 18.68
CA ARG A 82 5.03 4.32 18.50
C ARG A 82 5.11 3.54 17.20
N GLN A 83 6.14 3.80 16.41
CA GLN A 83 6.37 3.09 15.15
C GLN A 83 7.72 2.38 15.17
N ARG A 84 7.73 1.15 14.63
CA ARG A 84 8.93 0.38 14.35
C ARG A 84 8.96 -0.02 12.88
N GLU A 85 10.11 0.15 12.27
CA GLU A 85 10.38 -0.39 10.94
C GLU A 85 10.98 -1.78 11.06
N LEU A 86 10.58 -2.66 10.15
CA LEU A 86 11.01 -4.05 10.11
C LEU A 86 11.49 -4.37 8.70
N ALA A 87 12.78 -4.64 8.53
CA ALA A 87 13.30 -5.05 7.23
C ALA A 87 12.72 -6.41 6.84
N THR A 88 12.13 -6.49 5.64
CA THR A 88 11.55 -7.72 5.09
C THR A 88 12.39 -8.23 3.93
N ALA A 89 12.47 -9.55 3.77
CA ALA A 89 13.36 -10.24 2.84
C ALA A 89 12.61 -10.96 1.70
N GLU A 90 11.38 -10.51 1.36
CA GLU A 90 10.55 -11.16 0.35
C GLU A 90 11.22 -11.27 -1.02
N LEU A 91 12.14 -10.37 -1.37
CA LEU A 91 12.89 -10.44 -2.64
C LEU A 91 13.80 -11.68 -2.74
N ALA A 92 14.21 -12.26 -1.62
CA ALA A 92 14.97 -13.51 -1.60
C ALA A 92 14.09 -14.73 -1.88
N ASP A 93 12.77 -14.60 -1.78
CA ASP A 93 11.82 -15.67 -2.05
C ASP A 93 11.44 -15.68 -3.54
N PRO A 94 11.72 -16.79 -4.29
CA PRO A 94 11.31 -16.93 -5.68
C PRO A 94 9.80 -16.80 -5.89
N ALA A 95 8.97 -17.16 -4.88
CA ALA A 95 7.52 -16.98 -4.93
C ALA A 95 7.10 -15.50 -4.94
N TYR A 96 8.02 -14.59 -4.63
CA TYR A 96 7.83 -13.15 -4.79
C TYR A 96 8.61 -12.60 -5.98
N SER A 97 9.91 -12.88 -6.06
CA SER A 97 10.83 -12.24 -7.01
C SER A 97 10.59 -12.64 -8.48
N SER A 98 10.01 -13.83 -8.75
CA SER A 98 9.53 -14.18 -10.09
C SER A 98 8.25 -13.44 -10.52
N ASN A 99 7.66 -12.63 -9.61
CA ASN A 99 6.50 -11.79 -9.86
C ASN A 99 5.23 -12.52 -10.36
N PRO A 100 4.82 -13.63 -9.74
CA PRO A 100 3.57 -14.28 -10.09
C PRO A 100 2.36 -13.42 -9.66
N ALA A 101 1.17 -13.75 -10.14
CA ALA A 101 -0.07 -13.11 -9.71
C ALA A 101 -0.28 -13.18 -8.18
N GLU A 102 0.19 -14.28 -7.57
CA GLU A 102 0.11 -14.55 -6.13
C GLU A 102 1.24 -13.92 -5.29
N ARG A 103 2.15 -13.10 -5.87
CA ARG A 103 3.31 -12.52 -5.15
C ARG A 103 2.93 -11.82 -3.84
N CYS A 104 1.73 -11.22 -3.78
CA CYS A 104 1.26 -10.55 -2.56
C CYS A 104 1.08 -11.52 -1.39
N TYR A 105 0.78 -12.80 -1.65
CA TYR A 105 0.75 -13.83 -0.62
C TYR A 105 2.14 -14.04 -0.01
N ALA A 106 3.19 -14.19 -0.84
CA ALA A 106 4.55 -14.37 -0.36
C ALA A 106 5.04 -13.16 0.47
N CYS A 107 4.78 -11.94 -0.01
CA CYS A 107 5.10 -10.71 0.72
C CYS A 107 4.41 -10.65 2.10
N LYS A 108 3.10 -10.94 2.16
CA LYS A 108 2.36 -10.91 3.44
C LYS A 108 2.74 -12.07 4.35
N ARG A 109 3.03 -13.26 3.81
CA ARG A 109 3.55 -14.38 4.58
C ARG A 109 4.85 -14.02 5.30
N GLU A 110 5.77 -13.36 4.60
CA GLU A 110 7.03 -12.88 5.16
C GLU A 110 6.78 -11.85 6.28
N LEU A 111 6.05 -10.78 5.98
CA LEU A 111 5.74 -9.72 6.94
C LEU A 111 5.08 -10.28 8.21
N HIS A 112 4.02 -11.07 8.06
CA HIS A 112 3.30 -11.61 9.22
C HIS A 112 4.11 -12.67 9.98
N GLY A 113 5.02 -13.39 9.31
CA GLY A 113 6.00 -14.26 9.95
C GLY A 113 6.92 -13.48 10.89
N GLN A 114 7.47 -12.37 10.43
CA GLN A 114 8.32 -11.49 11.25
C GLN A 114 7.54 -10.79 12.36
N LEU A 115 6.28 -10.38 12.12
CA LEU A 115 5.42 -9.82 13.17
C LEU A 115 5.15 -10.83 14.30
N ALA A 116 4.91 -12.09 13.95
CA ALA A 116 4.75 -13.15 14.96
C ALA A 116 6.02 -13.35 15.81
N GLN A 117 7.21 -13.28 15.20
CA GLN A 117 8.48 -13.33 15.93
C GLN A 117 8.64 -12.12 16.86
N LEU A 118 8.31 -10.91 16.38
CA LEU A 118 8.33 -9.70 17.19
C LEU A 118 7.40 -9.81 18.39
N LEU A 119 6.17 -10.31 18.19
CA LEU A 119 5.24 -10.56 19.30
C LEU A 119 5.82 -11.49 20.34
N SER A 120 6.41 -12.61 19.93
CA SER A 120 7.03 -13.56 20.84
C SER A 120 8.15 -12.94 21.69
N GLN A 121 8.91 -12.00 21.10
CA GLN A 121 9.95 -11.26 21.81
C GLN A 121 9.37 -10.28 22.84
N LEU A 122 8.31 -9.54 22.46
CA LEU A 122 7.62 -8.59 23.35
C LEU A 122 6.97 -9.31 24.55
N GLN A 123 6.35 -10.46 24.32
CA GLN A 123 5.71 -11.26 25.36
C GLN A 123 6.70 -11.81 26.41
N LYS A 124 7.89 -12.22 25.99
CA LYS A 124 8.96 -12.67 26.91
C LYS A 124 9.45 -11.57 27.84
N GLY A 125 9.36 -10.30 27.42
CA GLY A 125 9.80 -9.14 28.20
C GLY A 125 8.76 -8.55 29.16
N GLN A 126 7.47 -8.89 29.02
CA GLN A 126 6.36 -8.20 29.72
C GLN A 126 5.42 -9.13 30.50
N GLY A 127 5.84 -10.33 30.90
CA GLY A 127 5.05 -11.13 31.83
C GLY A 127 3.70 -11.63 31.32
N GLY A 128 3.59 -12.00 30.04
CA GLY A 128 2.48 -12.85 29.56
C GLY A 128 1.28 -12.14 28.93
N SER A 129 1.33 -10.85 28.65
CA SER A 129 0.22 -10.20 27.92
C SER A 129 0.24 -10.57 26.43
N SER A 130 -0.82 -11.21 25.95
CA SER A 130 -0.97 -11.68 24.56
C SER A 130 -1.34 -10.50 23.64
N ALA A 131 -0.34 -9.84 23.06
CA ALA A 131 -0.60 -8.82 22.04
C ALA A 131 -1.18 -9.47 20.76
N GLN A 132 -2.07 -8.75 20.08
CA GLN A 132 -2.70 -9.18 18.81
C GLN A 132 -2.08 -8.45 17.62
N VAL A 133 -1.96 -9.14 16.47
CA VAL A 133 -1.63 -8.49 15.20
C VAL A 133 -2.91 -8.02 14.52
N LEU A 134 -2.92 -6.74 14.15
CA LEU A 134 -4.04 -6.10 13.44
C LEU A 134 -3.57 -5.64 12.06
N ASP A 135 -4.48 -5.63 11.10
CA ASP A 135 -4.24 -5.01 9.79
C ASP A 135 -5.35 -4.02 9.41
N GLY A 136 -5.17 -3.35 8.26
CA GLY A 136 -6.12 -2.37 7.73
C GLY A 136 -7.01 -2.94 6.62
N VAL A 137 -7.23 -4.24 6.54
CA VAL A 137 -8.18 -4.82 5.57
C VAL A 137 -9.59 -4.31 5.90
N ASN A 138 -10.26 -3.66 4.94
CA ASN A 138 -11.61 -3.15 5.07
C ASN A 138 -12.64 -4.12 4.45
N HIS A 139 -13.94 -3.82 4.57
CA HIS A 139 -14.99 -4.70 4.11
C HIS A 139 -14.96 -4.95 2.60
N ASP A 140 -14.68 -3.92 1.80
CA ASP A 140 -14.68 -4.03 0.34
C ASP A 140 -13.53 -4.92 -0.17
N ASP A 141 -12.41 -4.97 0.57
CA ASP A 141 -11.25 -5.80 0.25
C ASP A 141 -11.56 -7.31 0.29
N LEU A 142 -12.65 -7.73 0.96
CA LEU A 142 -13.06 -9.14 1.06
C LEU A 142 -13.63 -9.68 -0.25
N SER A 143 -14.16 -8.81 -1.10
CA SER A 143 -14.72 -9.17 -2.43
C SER A 143 -13.66 -9.16 -3.53
N ASP A 144 -12.48 -8.57 -3.28
CA ASP A 144 -11.38 -8.49 -4.23
C ASP A 144 -10.49 -9.76 -4.20
N HIS A 145 -9.85 -10.05 -5.35
CA HIS A 145 -8.79 -11.06 -5.40
C HIS A 145 -7.53 -10.51 -4.69
N ARG A 146 -7.42 -10.79 -3.39
CA ARG A 146 -6.28 -10.34 -2.55
C ARG A 146 -5.60 -11.51 -1.85
N PRO A 147 -4.66 -12.18 -2.52
CA PRO A 147 -3.95 -13.33 -1.96
C PRO A 147 -3.30 -13.06 -0.59
N GLY A 148 -2.89 -11.81 -0.34
CA GLY A 148 -2.30 -11.39 0.92
C GLY A 148 -3.23 -11.51 2.13
N ILE A 149 -4.56 -11.42 1.96
CA ILE A 149 -5.53 -11.58 3.06
C ILE A 149 -5.50 -13.03 3.58
N ARG A 150 -5.36 -14.01 2.68
CA ARG A 150 -5.20 -15.41 3.06
C ARG A 150 -3.98 -15.63 3.95
N ALA A 151 -2.82 -15.08 3.57
CA ALA A 151 -1.59 -15.17 4.35
C ALA A 151 -1.73 -14.53 5.76
N ALA A 152 -2.47 -13.43 5.88
CA ALA A 152 -2.75 -12.78 7.15
C ALA A 152 -3.64 -13.66 8.05
N ARG A 153 -4.73 -14.20 7.51
CA ARG A 153 -5.67 -15.09 8.22
C ARG A 153 -4.99 -16.35 8.73
N GLU A 154 -4.12 -16.97 7.93
CA GLU A 154 -3.34 -18.17 8.32
C GLU A 154 -2.43 -17.91 9.51
N ARG A 155 -2.11 -16.65 9.80
CA ARG A 155 -1.28 -16.21 10.94
C ARG A 155 -2.09 -15.61 12.09
N GLY A 156 -3.43 -15.72 12.06
CA GLY A 156 -4.29 -15.21 13.11
C GLY A 156 -4.33 -13.68 13.21
N VAL A 157 -4.07 -12.98 12.10
CA VAL A 157 -4.19 -11.51 12.03
C VAL A 157 -5.66 -11.11 12.05
N HIS A 158 -6.00 -10.15 12.90
CA HIS A 158 -7.34 -9.56 12.96
C HIS A 158 -7.47 -8.38 12.01
N SER A 159 -8.59 -8.31 11.32
CA SER A 159 -8.95 -7.23 10.39
C SER A 159 -10.17 -6.46 10.92
N PRO A 160 -9.99 -5.59 11.95
CA PRO A 160 -11.12 -5.02 12.68
C PRO A 160 -12.09 -4.21 11.79
N LEU A 161 -11.61 -3.57 10.73
CA LEU A 161 -12.48 -2.86 9.78
C LEU A 161 -13.37 -3.83 9.01
N ALA A 162 -12.80 -4.91 8.47
CA ALA A 162 -13.55 -5.92 7.74
C ALA A 162 -14.52 -6.70 8.65
N GLU A 163 -14.07 -7.04 9.87
CA GLU A 163 -14.88 -7.74 10.88
C GLU A 163 -16.11 -6.93 11.32
N LEU A 164 -16.02 -5.60 11.30
CA LEU A 164 -17.11 -4.69 11.66
C LEU A 164 -17.88 -4.17 10.43
N GLY A 165 -17.61 -4.68 9.23
CA GLY A 165 -18.29 -4.27 8.01
C GLY A 165 -18.00 -2.83 7.56
N ILE A 166 -16.89 -2.24 8.02
CA ILE A 166 -16.51 -0.87 7.68
C ILE A 166 -15.93 -0.84 6.27
N SER A 167 -16.61 -0.14 5.36
CA SER A 167 -16.23 0.00 3.96
C SER A 167 -15.09 1.02 3.77
N LYS A 168 -14.48 1.04 2.58
CA LYS A 168 -13.47 2.05 2.21
C LYS A 168 -14.03 3.47 2.27
N ALA A 169 -15.28 3.65 1.87
CA ALA A 169 -15.95 4.94 1.94
C ALA A 169 -16.14 5.39 3.41
N ASP A 170 -16.51 4.46 4.29
CA ASP A 170 -16.67 4.72 5.72
C ASP A 170 -15.34 5.06 6.39
N VAL A 171 -14.27 4.32 6.07
CA VAL A 171 -12.91 4.62 6.54
C VAL A 171 -12.54 6.07 6.21
N ARG A 172 -12.75 6.52 4.97
CA ARG A 172 -12.44 7.88 4.56
C ARG A 172 -13.28 8.93 5.30
N ARG A 173 -14.58 8.69 5.47
CA ARG A 173 -15.48 9.61 6.19
C ARG A 173 -15.13 9.71 7.67
N ILE A 174 -14.85 8.57 8.31
CA ILE A 174 -14.40 8.53 9.71
C ILE A 174 -13.05 9.26 9.85
N SER A 175 -12.08 8.96 8.97
CA SER A 175 -10.76 9.60 8.99
C SER A 175 -10.85 11.12 8.82
N ARG A 176 -11.73 11.60 7.91
CA ARG A 176 -11.98 13.04 7.73
C ARG A 176 -12.58 13.66 8.99
N ALA A 177 -13.60 13.02 9.58
CA ALA A 177 -14.23 13.51 10.79
C ALA A 177 -13.27 13.54 11.99
N LEU A 178 -12.26 12.66 12.03
CA LEU A 178 -11.18 12.66 13.01
C LEU A 178 -10.03 13.64 12.66
N GLY A 179 -10.14 14.39 11.56
CA GLY A 179 -9.19 15.39 11.13
C GLY A 179 -7.90 14.86 10.53
N PHE A 180 -7.90 13.66 9.96
CA PHE A 180 -6.69 13.11 9.31
C PHE A 180 -6.36 13.89 8.04
N PRO A 181 -5.18 14.49 7.91
CA PRO A 181 -4.80 15.22 6.70
C PRO A 181 -4.75 14.38 5.41
N TRP A 182 -4.65 13.06 5.56
CA TRP A 182 -4.53 12.08 4.46
C TRP A 182 -5.79 11.23 4.24
N TRP A 183 -6.96 11.69 4.73
CA TRP A 183 -8.22 10.94 4.68
C TRP A 183 -8.64 10.54 3.25
N ASP A 184 -8.29 11.33 2.25
CA ASP A 184 -8.61 11.12 0.83
C ASP A 184 -7.45 10.51 0.03
N LYS A 185 -6.33 10.17 0.70
CA LYS A 185 -5.14 9.61 0.04
C LYS A 185 -5.52 8.47 -0.90
N PRO A 186 -5.10 8.54 -2.20
CA PRO A 186 -5.35 7.46 -3.15
C PRO A 186 -4.60 6.19 -2.76
N ALA A 187 -5.07 5.04 -3.27
CA ALA A 187 -4.36 3.78 -3.08
C ALA A 187 -2.98 3.83 -3.77
N GLN A 188 -1.94 3.58 -2.99
CA GLN A 188 -0.55 3.57 -3.47
C GLN A 188 0.04 2.15 -3.34
N PRO A 189 -0.13 1.31 -4.36
CA PRO A 189 0.42 -0.04 -4.34
C PRO A 189 1.96 0.02 -4.39
N CYS A 190 2.61 -1.03 -3.85
CA CYS A 190 4.06 -1.15 -3.81
C CYS A 190 4.68 -1.08 -5.22
N LEU A 191 5.97 -0.74 -5.30
CA LEU A 191 6.70 -0.61 -6.57
C LEU A 191 6.71 -1.90 -7.41
N ALA A 192 6.57 -3.07 -6.80
CA ALA A 192 6.43 -4.32 -7.52
C ALA A 192 5.25 -4.35 -8.51
N SER A 193 4.21 -3.56 -8.23
CA SER A 193 3.07 -3.41 -9.16
C SER A 193 3.41 -2.70 -10.47
N ARG A 194 4.62 -2.17 -10.61
CA ARG A 194 5.09 -1.48 -11.84
C ARG A 194 5.58 -2.46 -12.90
N PHE A 195 5.71 -3.73 -12.54
CA PHE A 195 6.21 -4.79 -13.43
C PHE A 195 5.06 -5.68 -13.89
N PRO A 196 5.00 -6.08 -15.17
CA PRO A 196 4.06 -7.09 -15.64
C PRO A 196 4.23 -8.40 -14.86
N TYR A 197 3.13 -9.12 -14.66
CA TYR A 197 3.22 -10.44 -14.05
C TYR A 197 4.15 -11.37 -14.84
N GLY A 198 4.95 -12.18 -14.13
CA GLY A 198 5.96 -13.06 -14.71
C GLY A 198 7.29 -12.38 -15.04
N GLU A 199 7.37 -11.05 -15.02
CA GLU A 199 8.63 -10.33 -15.17
C GLU A 199 9.34 -10.20 -13.81
N ALA A 200 10.56 -10.77 -13.73
CA ALA A 200 11.30 -10.85 -12.48
C ALA A 200 11.55 -9.47 -11.85
N ILE A 201 11.43 -9.42 -10.53
CA ILE A 201 11.65 -8.23 -9.71
C ILE A 201 13.01 -8.35 -9.03
N SER A 202 13.83 -7.30 -9.11
CA SER A 202 15.08 -7.17 -8.36
C SER A 202 15.12 -5.84 -7.61
N ALA A 203 15.98 -5.74 -6.60
CA ALA A 203 16.18 -4.49 -5.85
C ALA A 203 16.61 -3.35 -6.78
N GLU A 204 17.51 -3.63 -7.71
CA GLU A 204 18.00 -2.65 -8.70
C GLU A 204 16.86 -2.10 -9.57
N ARG A 205 16.02 -3.01 -10.12
CA ARG A 205 14.88 -2.61 -10.96
C ARG A 205 13.84 -1.81 -10.19
N LEU A 206 13.59 -2.16 -8.93
CA LEU A 206 12.70 -1.42 -8.05
C LEU A 206 13.24 -0.02 -7.75
N GLN A 207 14.55 0.11 -7.47
CA GLN A 207 15.22 1.40 -7.25
C GLN A 207 15.17 2.26 -8.51
N ARG A 208 15.40 1.69 -9.68
CA ARG A 208 15.28 2.38 -10.98
C ARG A 208 13.90 3.01 -11.17
N VAL A 209 12.86 2.24 -10.91
CA VAL A 209 11.47 2.72 -11.00
C VAL A 209 11.17 3.78 -9.93
N ALA A 210 11.64 3.59 -8.69
CA ALA A 210 11.48 4.56 -7.61
C ALA A 210 12.10 5.91 -7.99
N ALA A 211 13.33 5.90 -8.49
CA ALA A 211 14.04 7.11 -8.92
C ALA A 211 13.35 7.82 -10.09
N ALA A 212 12.81 7.06 -11.06
CA ALA A 212 12.05 7.63 -12.17
C ALA A 212 10.74 8.28 -11.71
N GLU A 213 10.00 7.63 -10.77
CA GLU A 213 8.80 8.21 -10.18
C GLU A 213 9.13 9.46 -9.34
N ASP A 214 10.24 9.44 -8.58
CA ASP A 214 10.68 10.58 -7.77
C ASP A 214 11.08 11.77 -8.64
N TRP A 215 11.81 11.54 -9.74
CA TRP A 215 12.17 12.57 -10.72
C TRP A 215 10.96 13.33 -11.26
N LEU A 216 9.86 12.61 -11.54
CA LEU A 216 8.60 13.22 -11.98
C LEU A 216 7.89 13.96 -10.84
N ARG A 217 7.90 13.42 -9.61
CA ARG A 217 7.30 14.08 -8.44
C ARG A 217 7.95 15.42 -8.13
N GLN A 218 9.28 15.49 -8.22
CA GLN A 218 10.03 16.74 -8.02
C GLN A 218 9.65 17.84 -9.04
N ARG A 219 9.01 17.45 -10.16
CA ARG A 219 8.49 18.35 -11.19
C ARG A 219 6.98 18.59 -11.10
N GLY A 220 6.37 18.23 -9.96
CA GLY A 220 4.96 18.54 -9.66
C GLY A 220 3.95 17.46 -10.09
N PHE A 221 4.39 16.33 -10.63
CA PHE A 221 3.50 15.21 -10.95
C PHE A 221 3.30 14.32 -9.73
N ALA A 222 2.28 14.60 -8.90
CA ALA A 222 2.07 13.90 -7.63
C ALA A 222 1.52 12.47 -7.82
N GLU A 223 0.52 12.32 -8.68
CA GLU A 223 -0.09 11.02 -8.99
C GLU A 223 0.45 10.48 -10.31
N LEU A 224 1.21 9.40 -10.22
CA LEU A 224 1.84 8.80 -11.38
C LEU A 224 2.23 7.34 -11.13
N ARG A 225 2.53 6.63 -12.21
CA ARG A 225 3.25 5.35 -12.19
C ARG A 225 4.23 5.29 -13.35
N VAL A 226 5.43 4.81 -13.07
CA VAL A 226 6.38 4.43 -14.11
C VAL A 226 6.41 2.90 -14.19
N ARG A 227 5.78 2.34 -15.22
CA ARG A 227 5.83 0.90 -15.50
C ARG A 227 7.17 0.55 -16.13
N SER A 228 7.78 -0.52 -15.64
CA SER A 228 8.97 -1.11 -16.24
C SER A 228 8.55 -2.35 -17.03
N GLN A 229 8.82 -2.36 -18.33
CA GLN A 229 8.60 -3.48 -19.25
C GLN A 229 9.94 -3.79 -19.92
N GLY A 230 10.64 -4.81 -19.44
CA GLY A 230 12.04 -5.01 -19.77
C GLY A 230 12.86 -3.75 -19.42
N GLU A 231 13.53 -3.19 -20.43
CA GLU A 231 14.32 -1.96 -20.29
C GLU A 231 13.54 -0.69 -20.71
N SER A 232 12.23 -0.77 -20.93
CA SER A 232 11.42 0.36 -21.33
C SER A 232 10.61 0.91 -20.15
N ALA A 233 10.51 2.24 -20.03
CA ALA A 233 9.64 2.93 -19.11
C ALA A 233 8.35 3.38 -19.81
N ARG A 234 7.20 3.13 -19.17
CA ARG A 234 5.91 3.68 -19.59
C ARG A 234 5.32 4.51 -18.46
N ILE A 235 5.14 5.81 -18.71
CA ILE A 235 4.63 6.77 -17.74
C ILE A 235 3.09 6.77 -17.82
N GLU A 236 2.44 6.58 -16.68
CA GLU A 236 0.99 6.68 -16.51
C GLU A 236 0.69 7.87 -15.60
N LEU A 237 -0.15 8.79 -16.06
CA LEU A 237 -0.58 10.00 -15.35
C LEU A 237 -2.11 10.14 -15.41
N PRO A 238 -2.77 10.79 -14.44
CA PRO A 238 -4.15 11.24 -14.61
C PRO A 238 -4.29 12.12 -15.83
N ALA A 239 -5.48 12.14 -16.46
CA ALA A 239 -5.70 12.84 -17.73
C ALA A 239 -5.27 14.33 -17.71
N ALA A 240 -5.58 15.04 -16.62
CA ALA A 240 -5.17 16.44 -16.47
C ALA A 240 -3.63 16.60 -16.41
N ALA A 241 -2.95 15.75 -15.66
CA ALA A 241 -1.48 15.79 -15.55
C ALA A 241 -0.81 15.33 -16.87
N LEU A 242 -1.42 14.39 -17.60
CA LEU A 242 -0.96 13.99 -18.93
C LEU A 242 -1.01 15.15 -19.91
N ALA A 243 -2.11 15.93 -19.91
CA ALA A 243 -2.23 17.11 -20.75
C ALA A 243 -1.16 18.17 -20.43
N CYS A 244 -0.88 18.41 -19.13
CA CYS A 244 0.20 19.30 -18.72
C CYS A 244 1.57 18.80 -19.22
N LEU A 245 1.89 17.53 -18.99
CA LEU A 245 3.16 16.95 -19.44
C LEU A 245 3.33 17.08 -20.96
N LEU A 246 2.28 16.80 -21.74
CA LEU A 246 2.31 16.92 -23.22
C LEU A 246 2.55 18.36 -23.67
N GLY A 247 2.02 19.36 -22.97
CA GLY A 247 2.32 20.77 -23.20
C GLY A 247 3.78 21.10 -22.92
N ASP A 248 4.29 20.67 -21.78
CA ASP A 248 5.68 20.90 -21.34
C ASP A 248 6.73 20.17 -22.20
N LEU A 249 6.36 19.04 -22.83
CA LEU A 249 7.24 18.29 -23.73
C LEU A 249 7.58 19.01 -25.03
N GLN A 250 6.95 20.16 -25.35
CA GLN A 250 7.37 21.04 -26.44
C GLN A 250 8.62 21.87 -26.09
N GLY A 251 8.94 22.01 -24.81
CA GLY A 251 10.13 22.69 -24.30
C GLY A 251 11.30 21.76 -23.96
N SER A 252 12.15 22.18 -23.01
CA SER A 252 13.35 21.45 -22.57
C SER A 252 13.01 20.16 -21.82
N LEU A 253 11.82 20.09 -21.18
CA LEU A 253 11.43 18.97 -20.31
C LEU A 253 11.52 17.61 -21.03
N ARG A 254 11.22 17.56 -22.33
CA ARG A 254 11.35 16.32 -23.12
C ARG A 254 12.79 15.80 -23.12
N ALA A 255 13.76 16.68 -23.41
CA ALA A 255 15.16 16.31 -23.45
C ALA A 255 15.67 15.89 -22.07
N GLU A 256 15.30 16.64 -21.03
CA GLU A 256 15.66 16.36 -19.64
C GLU A 256 15.08 15.02 -19.16
N LEU A 257 13.79 14.74 -19.47
CA LEU A 257 13.11 13.49 -19.13
C LEU A 257 13.78 12.28 -19.80
N VAL A 258 14.03 12.38 -21.11
CA VAL A 258 14.71 11.31 -21.86
C VAL A 258 16.12 11.06 -21.32
N GLN A 259 16.86 12.12 -21.04
CA GLN A 259 18.21 12.01 -20.49
C GLN A 259 18.17 11.36 -19.10
N ALA A 260 17.35 11.85 -18.17
CA ALA A 260 17.25 11.33 -16.82
C ALA A 260 16.86 9.84 -16.81
N PHE A 261 15.89 9.44 -17.62
CA PHE A 261 15.47 8.04 -17.69
C PHE A 261 16.53 7.13 -18.32
N ARG A 262 17.31 7.64 -19.27
CA ARG A 262 18.46 6.92 -19.81
C ARG A 262 19.58 6.74 -18.77
N GLU A 263 19.87 7.77 -17.99
CA GLU A 263 20.83 7.71 -16.88
C GLU A 263 20.39 6.70 -15.82
N LEU A 264 19.09 6.53 -15.62
CA LEU A 264 18.51 5.49 -14.76
C LEU A 264 18.56 4.08 -15.39
N GLY A 265 19.00 3.95 -16.66
CA GLY A 265 19.16 2.67 -17.34
C GLY A 265 17.94 2.23 -18.19
N PHE A 266 16.98 3.12 -18.47
CA PHE A 266 15.92 2.81 -19.43
C PHE A 266 16.39 3.06 -20.87
N SER A 267 16.12 2.12 -21.77
CA SER A 267 16.44 2.26 -23.20
C SER A 267 15.41 3.09 -23.96
N ALA A 268 14.17 3.11 -23.49
CA ALA A 268 13.07 3.86 -24.10
C ALA A 268 12.11 4.41 -23.04
N VAL A 269 11.46 5.53 -23.36
CA VAL A 269 10.43 6.16 -22.53
C VAL A 269 9.20 6.41 -23.39
N SER A 270 8.05 6.03 -22.88
CA SER A 270 6.74 6.21 -23.55
C SER A 270 5.71 6.79 -22.56
N LEU A 271 4.64 7.36 -23.12
CA LEU A 271 3.47 7.79 -22.37
C LEU A 271 2.33 6.82 -22.61
N ASP A 272 1.60 6.47 -21.57
CA ASP A 272 0.37 5.71 -21.69
C ASP A 272 -0.79 6.66 -21.99
N LEU A 273 -1.40 6.54 -23.18
CA LEU A 273 -2.47 7.44 -23.62
C LEU A 273 -3.79 7.20 -22.86
N GLU A 274 -4.00 6.02 -22.28
CA GLU A 274 -5.14 5.77 -21.38
C GLU A 274 -4.92 6.41 -20.01
N GLY A 275 -3.68 6.66 -19.66
CA GLY A 275 -3.28 7.28 -18.41
C GLY A 275 -3.30 6.34 -17.22
N LEU A 276 -3.42 6.95 -16.03
CA LEU A 276 -3.39 6.23 -14.75
C LEU A 276 -4.75 5.60 -14.45
N VAL A 277 -4.86 4.28 -14.66
CA VAL A 277 -6.07 3.50 -14.38
C VAL A 277 -5.81 2.49 -13.27
N SER A 278 -6.70 2.48 -12.26
CA SER A 278 -6.62 1.51 -11.17
C SER A 278 -6.92 0.09 -11.69
N GLY A 279 -6.18 -0.91 -11.20
CA GLY A 279 -6.40 -2.32 -11.59
C GLY A 279 -5.95 -2.69 -13.01
N LYS A 280 -5.34 -1.78 -13.77
CA LYS A 280 -4.92 -2.02 -15.17
C LYS A 280 -4.04 -3.28 -15.34
N LEU A 281 -3.15 -3.54 -14.37
CA LEU A 281 -2.28 -4.72 -14.38
C LEU A 281 -3.08 -6.04 -14.34
N ASN A 282 -4.25 -6.04 -13.70
CA ASN A 282 -5.06 -7.25 -13.55
C ASN A 282 -5.87 -7.60 -14.82
N ARG A 283 -5.88 -6.73 -15.83
CA ARG A 283 -6.54 -7.02 -17.12
C ARG A 283 -5.92 -8.23 -17.81
N ASP A 284 -4.63 -8.44 -17.62
CA ASP A 284 -3.90 -9.59 -18.21
C ASP A 284 -4.21 -10.91 -17.49
N LEU A 285 -4.83 -10.86 -16.30
CA LEU A 285 -5.28 -12.04 -15.56
C LEU A 285 -6.68 -12.52 -15.95
N THR A 286 -7.45 -11.68 -16.63
CA THR A 286 -8.80 -12.02 -17.10
C THR A 286 -8.67 -12.66 -18.48
N PRO A 287 -9.15 -13.89 -18.71
CA PRO A 287 -9.19 -14.47 -20.05
C PRO A 287 -9.90 -13.50 -20.99
N ARG A 288 -9.27 -13.15 -22.12
CA ARG A 288 -9.95 -12.37 -23.16
C ARG A 288 -11.14 -13.20 -23.64
N SER A 289 -12.34 -12.85 -23.17
CA SER A 289 -13.58 -13.42 -23.71
C SER A 289 -13.68 -13.01 -25.18
N GLY A 290 -13.41 -13.94 -26.10
CA GLY A 290 -13.67 -13.77 -27.53
C GLY A 290 -12.46 -13.75 -28.45
N ALA A 291 -11.56 -14.74 -28.35
CA ALA A 291 -10.90 -15.20 -29.57
C ALA A 291 -11.77 -16.34 -30.14
N PRO A 292 -12.26 -16.28 -31.39
CA PRO A 292 -12.88 -17.45 -31.99
C PRO A 292 -11.82 -18.55 -32.11
N ASP A 293 -12.15 -19.77 -31.64
CA ASP A 293 -11.35 -20.96 -31.88
C ASP A 293 -10.99 -21.00 -33.38
N ALA A 294 -9.69 -20.91 -33.66
CA ALA A 294 -9.21 -21.27 -34.98
C ALA A 294 -9.51 -22.77 -35.16
N ALA A 295 -10.44 -23.07 -36.04
CA ALA A 295 -10.73 -24.43 -36.44
C ALA A 295 -9.43 -25.10 -36.95
N PRO A 296 -9.14 -26.34 -36.58
CA PRO A 296 -8.03 -27.10 -37.18
C PRO A 296 -8.40 -27.44 -38.63
N ASP A 297 -7.50 -27.09 -39.56
CA ASP A 297 -7.47 -27.64 -40.93
C ASP A 297 -7.07 -29.10 -40.92
#